data_d7f40777829d5e9caec8494ef012b6ef
#
_entry.id   d7f40777829d5e9caec8494ef012b6ef
#
_cell.length_a   1.000
_cell.length_b   1.000
_cell.length_c   1.000
_cell.angle_alpha   90.00
_cell.angle_beta   90.00
_cell.angle_gamma   90.00
#
_symmetry.space_group_name_H-M   'P 1'
#
loop_
_entity.id
_entity.type
_entity.pdbx_description
1 polymer ?
#
loop_
_entity_poly.entity_id
_entity_poly.type
_entity_poly.pdbx_seq_one_letter_code
_entity_poly.pdbx_strand_id
1 'polypeptide(L)'
;MKLNIPTIESIIEACLFASGEALEIEKLSEITEVNVGKLDSILKDMMDKYNYEKRGVKIIRLGNKYQMSTRGEYAEYIQKIVEPKKKNPLSKATMEVLAIIAYKQPITRSTIEHVRGVNSDNSVSRLMELGLIDVVGRLDAPGRPALLGTTDEFLRTFSISGLEEMIPVENFVIEEEVENKEE
;
A
#
# COMPACT_ATOMS: atom_id res chain seq x y z
N MET A 1 26.83 -28.12 24.13
CA MET A 1 25.90 -27.65 23.11
C MET A 1 25.48 -26.25 23.52
N LYS A 2 25.98 -25.18 22.89
CA LYS A 2 25.54 -23.82 23.21
C LYS A 2 24.10 -23.70 22.69
N LEU A 3 23.15 -23.53 23.60
CA LEU A 3 21.78 -23.12 23.24
C LEU A 3 21.89 -21.80 22.48
N ASN A 4 21.61 -21.82 21.18
CA ASN A 4 21.56 -20.62 20.35
C ASN A 4 20.27 -19.88 20.72
N ILE A 5 20.36 -18.88 21.62
CA ILE A 5 19.23 -18.05 21.99
C ILE A 5 18.88 -17.25 20.74
N PRO A 6 17.64 -17.34 20.21
CA PRO A 6 17.24 -16.61 19.02
C PRO A 6 17.36 -15.11 19.28
N THR A 7 17.88 -14.38 18.32
CA THR A 7 17.86 -12.91 18.39
C THR A 7 16.48 -12.38 18.09
N ILE A 8 16.16 -11.18 18.58
CA ILE A 8 14.86 -10.53 18.26
C ILE A 8 14.67 -10.41 16.75
N GLU A 9 15.72 -10.06 16.02
CA GLU A 9 15.69 -9.98 14.55
C GLU A 9 15.31 -11.32 13.90
N SER A 10 15.88 -12.44 14.39
CA SER A 10 15.56 -13.78 13.87
C SER A 10 14.12 -14.19 14.15
N ILE A 11 13.57 -13.76 15.29
CA ILE A 11 12.16 -14.00 15.64
C ILE A 11 11.25 -13.19 14.71
N ILE A 12 11.55 -11.90 14.52
CA ILE A 12 10.80 -11.03 13.62
C ILE A 12 10.82 -11.59 12.19
N GLU A 13 12.00 -11.95 11.68
CA GLU A 13 12.18 -12.54 10.35
C GLU A 13 11.29 -13.78 10.18
N ALA A 14 11.33 -14.69 11.15
CA ALA A 14 10.51 -15.91 11.12
C ALA A 14 9.01 -15.60 11.15
N CYS A 15 8.57 -14.64 11.97
CA CYS A 15 7.17 -14.24 12.05
C CYS A 15 6.67 -13.62 10.74
N LEU A 16 7.43 -12.70 10.15
CA LEU A 16 7.09 -12.04 8.89
C LEU A 16 7.06 -13.04 7.72
N PHE A 17 8.01 -13.99 7.71
CA PHE A 17 8.04 -15.05 6.70
C PHE A 17 6.85 -15.99 6.83
N ALA A 18 6.57 -16.46 8.05
CA ALA A 18 5.50 -17.43 8.32
C ALA A 18 4.10 -16.85 8.08
N SER A 19 3.91 -15.55 8.37
CA SER A 19 2.64 -14.87 8.14
C SER A 19 2.26 -14.80 6.66
N GLY A 20 3.23 -14.51 5.78
CA GLY A 20 2.97 -14.22 4.37
C GLY A 20 2.17 -12.93 4.12
N GLU A 21 1.60 -12.33 5.17
CA GLU A 21 0.79 -11.12 5.15
C GLU A 21 1.42 -10.03 6.01
N ALA A 22 0.89 -8.80 5.90
CA ALA A 22 1.35 -7.68 6.72
C ALA A 22 0.92 -7.87 8.18
N LEU A 23 1.88 -7.82 9.11
CA LEU A 23 1.65 -7.89 10.54
C LEU A 23 1.73 -6.50 11.17
N GLU A 24 0.77 -6.19 12.03
CA GLU A 24 0.79 -4.98 12.85
C GLU A 24 1.98 -5.00 13.81
N ILE A 25 2.61 -3.83 14.00
CA ILE A 25 3.76 -3.71 14.89
C ILE A 25 3.39 -4.04 16.34
N GLU A 26 2.15 -3.78 16.74
CA GLU A 26 1.59 -4.13 18.04
C GLU A 26 1.58 -5.66 18.22
N LYS A 27 1.21 -6.41 17.17
CA LYS A 27 1.22 -7.87 17.20
C LYS A 27 2.64 -8.44 17.30
N LEU A 28 3.59 -7.85 16.60
CA LEU A 28 5.01 -8.21 16.73
C LEU A 28 5.54 -7.87 18.13
N SER A 29 5.09 -6.76 18.72
CA SER A 29 5.42 -6.36 20.10
C SER A 29 4.94 -7.39 21.12
N GLU A 30 3.71 -7.90 20.96
CA GLU A 30 3.18 -8.97 21.82
C GLU A 30 4.01 -10.25 21.72
N ILE A 31 4.38 -10.67 20.48
CA ILE A 31 5.12 -11.90 20.24
C ILE A 31 6.56 -11.83 20.78
N THR A 32 7.20 -10.69 20.60
CA THR A 32 8.63 -10.50 20.94
C THR A 32 8.84 -9.98 22.36
N GLU A 33 7.78 -9.55 23.05
CA GLU A 33 7.82 -8.86 24.33
C GLU A 33 8.69 -7.58 24.31
N VAL A 34 8.86 -6.99 23.13
CA VAL A 34 9.64 -5.76 22.91
C VAL A 34 8.69 -4.59 22.71
N ASN A 35 8.97 -3.47 23.38
CA ASN A 35 8.20 -2.23 23.25
C ASN A 35 8.15 -1.76 21.78
N VAL A 36 6.99 -1.26 21.32
CA VAL A 36 6.72 -0.81 19.95
C VAL A 36 7.77 0.17 19.41
N GLY A 37 8.16 1.18 20.21
CA GLY A 37 9.15 2.17 19.77
C GLY A 37 10.54 1.56 19.51
N LYS A 38 10.98 0.62 20.38
CA LYS A 38 12.24 -0.12 20.16
C LYS A 38 12.11 -1.08 18.98
N LEU A 39 10.95 -1.71 18.82
CA LEU A 39 10.70 -2.63 17.72
C LEU A 39 10.70 -1.92 16.37
N ASP A 40 10.14 -0.71 16.27
CA ASP A 40 10.18 0.13 15.07
C ASP A 40 11.62 0.45 14.66
N SER A 41 12.50 0.75 15.64
CA SER A 41 13.93 0.97 15.36
C SER A 41 14.60 -0.31 14.84
N ILE A 42 14.37 -1.47 15.48
CA ILE A 42 14.92 -2.75 15.03
C ILE A 42 14.45 -3.09 13.61
N LEU A 43 13.17 -2.89 13.31
CA LEU A 43 12.61 -3.15 11.98
C LEU A 43 13.24 -2.25 10.91
N LYS A 44 13.48 -0.97 11.22
CA LYS A 44 14.21 -0.05 10.32
C LYS A 44 15.63 -0.53 10.05
N ASP A 45 16.37 -0.89 11.10
CA ASP A 45 17.73 -1.42 10.96
C ASP A 45 17.75 -2.73 10.12
N MET A 46 16.75 -3.60 10.32
CA MET A 46 16.57 -4.80 9.49
C MET A 46 16.29 -4.46 8.03
N MET A 47 15.40 -3.48 7.75
CA MET A 47 15.11 -3.03 6.39
C MET A 47 16.38 -2.52 5.70
N ASP A 48 17.15 -1.68 6.38
CA ASP A 48 18.41 -1.13 5.86
C ASP A 48 19.43 -2.23 5.60
N LYS A 49 19.58 -3.18 6.52
CA LYS A 49 20.45 -4.35 6.35
C LYS A 49 20.08 -5.20 5.15
N TYR A 50 18.78 -5.53 4.98
CA TYR A 50 18.28 -6.31 3.84
C TYR A 50 18.51 -5.56 2.50
N ASN A 51 18.40 -4.22 2.52
CA ASN A 51 18.67 -3.40 1.36
C ASN A 51 20.17 -3.34 1.03
N TYR A 52 21.02 -3.16 2.03
CA TYR A 52 22.48 -3.14 1.86
C TYR A 52 23.02 -4.47 1.35
N GLU A 53 22.57 -5.58 1.93
CA GLU A 53 22.99 -6.93 1.53
C GLU A 53 22.38 -7.39 0.19
N LYS A 54 21.48 -6.61 -0.41
CA LYS A 54 20.76 -6.93 -1.66
C LYS A 54 20.13 -8.33 -1.64
N ARG A 55 19.53 -8.71 -0.51
CA ARG A 55 18.85 -10.00 -0.38
C ARG A 55 17.71 -10.13 -1.39
N GLY A 56 17.37 -11.34 -1.82
CA GLY A 56 16.25 -11.60 -2.75
C GLY A 56 14.87 -11.21 -2.20
N VAL A 57 14.77 -11.08 -0.87
CA VAL A 57 13.60 -10.57 -0.16
C VAL A 57 13.93 -9.26 0.54
N LYS A 58 12.89 -8.47 0.84
CA LYS A 58 12.98 -7.22 1.61
C LYS A 58 11.85 -7.17 2.63
N ILE A 59 12.01 -6.36 3.67
CA ILE A 59 10.93 -5.99 4.58
C ILE A 59 10.35 -4.67 4.08
N ILE A 60 9.03 -4.60 3.94
CA ILE A 60 8.31 -3.38 3.57
C ILE A 60 7.42 -2.94 4.73
N ARG A 61 7.24 -1.63 4.84
CA ARG A 61 6.30 -1.01 5.77
C ARG A 61 5.03 -0.62 5.02
N LEU A 62 3.88 -0.84 5.63
CA LEU A 62 2.54 -0.51 5.12
C LEU A 62 1.76 0.15 6.27
N GLY A 63 1.88 1.46 6.42
CA GLY A 63 1.34 2.19 7.58
C GLY A 63 2.00 1.76 8.89
N ASN A 64 1.24 1.14 9.81
CA ASN A 64 1.72 0.57 11.06
C ASN A 64 2.05 -0.94 10.97
N LYS A 65 2.03 -1.51 9.77
CA LYS A 65 2.28 -2.93 9.51
C LYS A 65 3.61 -3.15 8.80
N TYR A 66 4.16 -4.35 8.95
CA TYR A 66 5.37 -4.78 8.28
C TYR A 66 5.15 -6.12 7.59
N GLN A 67 5.76 -6.31 6.41
CA GLN A 67 5.64 -7.53 5.63
C GLN A 67 6.97 -7.89 4.98
N MET A 68 7.26 -9.18 4.88
CA MET A 68 8.32 -9.68 4.01
C MET A 68 7.81 -9.80 2.59
N SER A 69 8.57 -9.29 1.62
CA SER A 69 8.22 -9.29 0.21
C SER A 69 9.43 -9.62 -0.65
N THR A 70 9.20 -10.13 -1.84
CA THR A 70 10.24 -10.28 -2.87
C THR A 70 10.58 -8.91 -3.47
N ARG A 71 11.79 -8.79 -4.05
CA ARG A 71 12.17 -7.58 -4.77
C ARG A 71 11.61 -7.61 -6.20
N GLY A 72 11.17 -6.45 -6.70
CA GLY A 72 10.66 -6.29 -8.06
C GLY A 72 11.67 -6.67 -9.15
N GLU A 73 12.96 -6.48 -8.89
CA GLU A 73 14.07 -6.87 -9.77
C GLU A 73 14.06 -8.37 -10.15
N TYR A 74 13.44 -9.21 -9.31
CA TYR A 74 13.35 -10.65 -9.55
C TYR A 74 11.98 -11.10 -10.09
N ALA A 75 11.13 -10.15 -10.49
CA ALA A 75 9.75 -10.43 -10.94
C ALA A 75 9.71 -11.42 -12.10
N GLU A 76 10.62 -11.31 -13.08
CA GLU A 76 10.70 -12.22 -14.23
C GLU A 76 10.97 -13.67 -13.84
N TYR A 77 11.76 -13.89 -12.78
CA TYR A 77 12.03 -15.23 -12.26
C TYR A 77 10.85 -15.79 -11.48
N ILE A 78 10.22 -14.92 -10.67
CA ILE A 78 9.09 -15.30 -9.81
C ILE A 78 7.86 -15.64 -10.65
N GLN A 79 7.61 -14.90 -11.75
CA GLN A 79 6.52 -15.16 -12.69
C GLN A 79 6.58 -16.55 -13.34
N LYS A 80 7.76 -17.18 -13.40
CA LYS A 80 7.91 -18.56 -13.89
C LYS A 80 7.42 -19.62 -12.89
N ILE A 81 7.28 -19.24 -11.62
CA ILE A 81 6.82 -20.10 -10.53
C ILE A 81 5.34 -19.86 -10.23
N VAL A 82 4.94 -18.58 -10.28
CA VAL A 82 3.57 -18.15 -9.96
C VAL A 82 2.86 -17.84 -11.27
N GLU A 83 1.73 -18.51 -11.55
CA GLU A 83 0.92 -18.16 -12.71
C GLU A 83 0.53 -16.67 -12.66
N PRO A 84 0.86 -15.89 -13.70
CA PRO A 84 0.56 -14.47 -13.69
C PRO A 84 -0.96 -14.29 -13.69
N LYS A 85 -1.52 -13.75 -12.60
CA LYS A 85 -2.88 -13.18 -12.67
C LYS A 85 -2.85 -12.12 -13.76
N LYS A 86 -3.65 -12.28 -14.83
CA LYS A 86 -3.79 -11.28 -15.89
C LYS A 86 -4.19 -9.96 -15.25
N LYS A 87 -3.22 -9.08 -15.03
CA LYS A 87 -3.47 -7.72 -14.57
C LYS A 87 -3.93 -6.92 -15.78
N ASN A 88 -5.23 -6.77 -15.97
CA ASN A 88 -5.74 -5.78 -16.91
C ASN A 88 -5.40 -4.40 -16.34
N PRO A 89 -4.69 -3.55 -17.10
CA PRO A 89 -4.34 -2.21 -16.65
C PRO A 89 -5.61 -1.43 -16.29
N LEU A 90 -5.50 -0.56 -15.30
CA LEU A 90 -6.59 0.34 -14.94
C LEU A 90 -6.85 1.32 -16.08
N SER A 91 -8.13 1.56 -16.39
CA SER A 91 -8.49 2.62 -17.35
C SER A 91 -8.16 4.01 -16.77
N LYS A 92 -8.02 5.02 -17.62
CA LYS A 92 -7.83 6.42 -17.18
C LYS A 92 -8.90 6.86 -16.19
N ALA A 93 -10.17 6.54 -16.45
CA ALA A 93 -11.30 6.84 -15.57
C ALA A 93 -11.18 6.15 -14.20
N THR A 94 -10.71 4.89 -14.17
CA THR A 94 -10.52 4.16 -12.92
C THR A 94 -9.32 4.71 -12.13
N MET A 95 -8.25 5.12 -12.80
CA MET A 95 -7.10 5.78 -12.16
C MET A 95 -7.47 7.14 -11.56
N GLU A 96 -8.31 7.91 -12.25
CA GLU A 96 -8.83 9.18 -11.75
C GLU A 96 -9.66 8.98 -10.47
N VAL A 97 -10.57 8.00 -10.44
CA VAL A 97 -11.35 7.65 -9.24
C VAL A 97 -10.43 7.23 -8.10
N LEU A 98 -9.42 6.42 -8.38
CA LEU A 98 -8.44 5.99 -7.37
C LEU A 98 -7.68 7.18 -6.78
N ALA A 99 -7.23 8.11 -7.62
CA ALA A 99 -6.55 9.32 -7.17
C ALA A 99 -7.48 10.18 -6.28
N ILE A 100 -8.74 10.40 -6.68
CA ILE A 100 -9.70 11.15 -5.86
C ILE A 100 -9.86 10.50 -4.48
N ILE A 101 -10.00 9.16 -4.42
CA ILE A 101 -10.13 8.45 -3.15
C ILE A 101 -8.85 8.61 -2.33
N ALA A 102 -7.69 8.38 -2.91
CA ALA A 102 -6.41 8.42 -2.21
C ALA A 102 -6.14 9.78 -1.55
N TYR A 103 -6.49 10.89 -2.22
CA TYR A 103 -6.27 12.25 -1.70
C TYR A 103 -7.40 12.80 -0.84
N LYS A 104 -8.62 12.26 -0.95
CA LYS A 104 -9.81 12.83 -0.28
C LYS A 104 -10.46 11.88 0.71
N GLN A 105 -9.89 10.69 0.95
CA GLN A 105 -10.42 9.73 1.90
C GLN A 105 -10.46 10.25 3.34
N PRO A 106 -11.45 9.82 4.16
CA PRO A 106 -12.57 8.96 3.78
C PRO A 106 -13.64 9.69 2.96
N ILE A 107 -14.14 9.10 1.86
CA ILE A 107 -15.03 9.75 0.88
C ILE A 107 -16.19 8.84 0.47
N THR A 108 -17.37 9.43 0.18
CA THR A 108 -18.51 8.68 -0.32
C THR A 108 -18.53 8.57 -1.85
N ARG A 109 -19.26 7.58 -2.41
CA ARG A 109 -19.46 7.47 -3.86
C ARG A 109 -20.09 8.73 -4.46
N SER A 110 -21.10 9.30 -3.83
CA SER A 110 -21.77 10.52 -4.33
C SER A 110 -20.80 11.72 -4.38
N THR A 111 -19.89 11.82 -3.42
CA THR A 111 -18.87 12.88 -3.43
C THR A 111 -17.87 12.67 -4.58
N ILE A 112 -17.48 11.42 -4.87
CA ILE A 112 -16.62 11.10 -6.03
C ILE A 112 -17.31 11.51 -7.33
N GLU A 113 -18.57 11.14 -7.50
CA GLU A 113 -19.37 11.50 -8.68
C GLU A 113 -19.56 13.02 -8.82
N HIS A 114 -19.77 13.72 -7.69
CA HIS A 114 -19.83 15.17 -7.69
C HIS A 114 -18.53 15.81 -8.17
N VAL A 115 -17.38 15.31 -7.73
CA VAL A 115 -16.05 15.80 -8.17
C VAL A 115 -15.83 15.55 -9.66
N ARG A 116 -16.26 14.38 -10.16
CA ARG A 116 -16.03 13.97 -11.55
C ARG A 116 -17.09 14.50 -12.54
N GLY A 117 -18.27 14.84 -12.05
CA GLY A 117 -19.41 15.20 -12.89
C GLY A 117 -20.06 14.02 -13.66
N VAL A 118 -19.61 12.78 -13.44
CA VAL A 118 -20.09 11.57 -14.12
C VAL A 118 -20.18 10.38 -13.15
N ASN A 119 -21.01 9.39 -13.51
CA ASN A 119 -21.13 8.16 -12.73
C ASN A 119 -19.79 7.44 -12.60
N SER A 120 -19.53 6.91 -11.41
CA SER A 120 -18.25 6.28 -11.05
C SER A 120 -18.38 4.85 -10.53
N ASP A 121 -19.58 4.27 -10.50
CA ASP A 121 -19.86 2.96 -9.90
C ASP A 121 -18.98 1.84 -10.45
N ASN A 122 -18.82 1.76 -11.78
CA ASN A 122 -18.01 0.74 -12.41
C ASN A 122 -16.53 0.85 -11.98
N SER A 123 -16.02 2.06 -11.89
CA SER A 123 -14.63 2.31 -11.46
C SER A 123 -14.43 1.96 -9.99
N VAL A 124 -15.37 2.36 -9.12
CA VAL A 124 -15.34 2.02 -7.69
C VAL A 124 -15.43 0.50 -7.49
N SER A 125 -16.37 -0.17 -8.16
CA SER A 125 -16.50 -1.63 -8.07
C SER A 125 -15.23 -2.34 -8.53
N ARG A 126 -14.63 -1.88 -9.62
CA ARG A 126 -13.37 -2.44 -10.14
C ARG A 126 -12.20 -2.26 -9.15
N LEU A 127 -12.10 -1.11 -8.50
CA LEU A 127 -11.06 -0.85 -7.50
C LEU A 127 -11.26 -1.71 -6.24
N MET A 128 -12.50 -1.95 -5.83
CA MET A 128 -12.82 -2.87 -4.73
C MET A 128 -12.47 -4.33 -5.08
N GLU A 129 -12.82 -4.79 -6.30
CA GLU A 129 -12.43 -6.13 -6.78
C GLU A 129 -10.92 -6.36 -6.79
N LEU A 130 -10.15 -5.31 -7.07
CA LEU A 130 -8.70 -5.35 -7.05
C LEU A 130 -8.12 -5.21 -5.63
N GLY A 131 -8.98 -4.95 -4.64
CA GLY A 131 -8.57 -4.73 -3.27
C GLY A 131 -7.78 -3.43 -3.04
N LEU A 132 -7.83 -2.47 -3.99
CA LEU A 132 -7.10 -1.20 -3.86
C LEU A 132 -7.81 -0.21 -2.93
N ILE A 133 -9.13 -0.34 -2.80
CA ILE A 133 -9.98 0.45 -1.90
C ILE A 133 -10.92 -0.47 -1.15
N ASP A 134 -11.39 -0.02 0.00
CA ASP A 134 -12.42 -0.71 0.79
C ASP A 134 -13.29 0.28 1.57
N VAL A 135 -14.34 -0.24 2.21
CA VAL A 135 -15.20 0.52 3.10
C VAL A 135 -14.52 0.71 4.45
N VAL A 136 -14.12 1.93 4.75
CA VAL A 136 -13.43 2.29 6.00
C VAL A 136 -14.37 2.82 7.09
N GLY A 137 -15.65 3.03 6.75
CA GLY A 137 -16.66 3.51 7.69
C GLY A 137 -17.99 3.84 7.02
N ARG A 138 -18.85 4.53 7.75
CA ARG A 138 -20.12 5.06 7.24
C ARG A 138 -20.30 6.50 7.69
N LEU A 139 -20.78 7.35 6.79
CA LEU A 139 -21.07 8.76 7.09
C LEU A 139 -22.35 8.82 7.93
N ASP A 140 -22.36 9.67 8.95
CA ASP A 140 -23.54 9.94 9.77
C ASP A 140 -24.44 10.98 9.07
N ALA A 141 -25.19 10.48 8.07
CA ALA A 141 -26.11 11.24 7.24
C ALA A 141 -27.28 10.34 6.81
N PRO A 142 -28.40 10.88 6.30
CA PRO A 142 -29.51 10.07 5.77
C PRO A 142 -29.01 9.03 4.78
N GLY A 143 -29.44 7.78 4.98
CA GLY A 143 -28.98 6.62 4.18
C GLY A 143 -27.65 6.04 4.62
N ARG A 144 -26.91 6.64 5.57
CA ARG A 144 -25.62 6.17 6.12
C ARG A 144 -24.67 5.65 5.05
N PRO A 145 -24.32 6.48 4.04
CA PRO A 145 -23.51 6.02 2.91
C PRO A 145 -22.12 5.53 3.36
N ALA A 146 -21.63 4.51 2.65
CA ALA A 146 -20.31 3.97 2.90
C ALA A 146 -19.22 5.00 2.60
N LEU A 147 -18.23 5.07 3.48
CA LEU A 147 -16.99 5.83 3.31
C LEU A 147 -15.93 4.90 2.76
N LEU A 148 -15.29 5.30 1.67
CA LEU A 148 -14.26 4.56 0.96
C LEU A 148 -12.88 5.12 1.34
N GLY A 149 -11.91 4.21 1.42
CA GLY A 149 -10.50 4.53 1.63
C GLY A 149 -9.61 3.52 0.94
N THR A 150 -8.31 3.82 0.86
CA THR A 150 -7.28 2.94 0.31
C THR A 150 -6.90 1.83 1.31
N THR A 151 -6.28 0.76 0.79
CA THR A 151 -5.92 -0.45 1.54
C THR A 151 -4.40 -0.66 1.57
N ASP A 152 -3.94 -1.70 2.30
CA ASP A 152 -2.54 -2.14 2.24
C ASP A 152 -2.12 -2.58 0.82
N GLU A 153 -3.07 -3.10 0.00
CA GLU A 153 -2.79 -3.46 -1.40
C GLU A 153 -2.53 -2.23 -2.27
N PHE A 154 -3.19 -1.11 -1.98
CA PHE A 154 -2.87 0.18 -2.60
C PHE A 154 -1.42 0.58 -2.27
N LEU A 155 -1.03 0.58 -1.00
CA LEU A 155 0.34 0.94 -0.59
C LEU A 155 1.38 0.03 -1.27
N ARG A 156 1.13 -1.29 -1.32
CA ARG A 156 2.00 -2.24 -2.03
C ARG A 156 2.10 -1.96 -3.53
N THR A 157 0.96 -1.70 -4.17
CA THR A 157 0.89 -1.48 -5.62
C THR A 157 1.65 -0.25 -6.04
N PHE A 158 1.60 0.81 -5.23
CA PHE A 158 2.29 2.07 -5.49
C PHE A 158 3.68 2.16 -4.84
N SER A 159 4.10 1.11 -4.11
CA SER A 159 5.40 1.03 -3.44
C SER A 159 5.65 2.17 -2.46
N ILE A 160 4.62 2.60 -1.75
CA ILE A 160 4.67 3.61 -0.69
C ILE A 160 4.41 2.96 0.67
N SER A 161 5.01 3.53 1.72
CA SER A 161 4.86 3.02 3.10
C SER A 161 3.64 3.60 3.81
N GLY A 162 3.12 4.73 3.31
CA GLY A 162 1.95 5.42 3.84
C GLY A 162 1.50 6.54 2.91
N LEU A 163 0.33 7.12 3.19
CA LEU A 163 -0.25 8.19 2.36
C LEU A 163 0.56 9.49 2.43
N GLU A 164 1.36 9.67 3.47
CA GLU A 164 2.27 10.81 3.64
C GLU A 164 3.38 10.86 2.59
N GLU A 165 3.67 9.74 1.92
CA GLU A 165 4.64 9.69 0.81
C GLU A 165 4.03 10.12 -0.53
N MET A 166 2.71 10.35 -0.58
CA MET A 166 2.07 10.83 -1.80
C MET A 166 2.45 12.29 -2.05
N ILE A 167 2.72 12.61 -3.33
CA ILE A 167 3.05 13.99 -3.72
C ILE A 167 1.84 14.89 -3.42
N PRO A 168 1.98 16.00 -2.66
CA PRO A 168 0.89 16.95 -2.42
C PRO A 168 0.31 17.47 -3.73
N VAL A 169 -1.03 17.58 -3.81
CA VAL A 169 -1.73 18.06 -5.03
C VAL A 169 -1.22 19.43 -5.48
N GLU A 170 -0.82 20.28 -4.54
CA GLU A 170 -0.27 21.62 -4.78
C GLU A 170 1.06 21.61 -5.58
N ASN A 171 1.76 20.49 -5.59
CA ASN A 171 3.03 20.31 -6.29
C ASN A 171 2.86 19.73 -7.71
N PHE A 172 1.63 19.43 -8.16
CA PHE A 172 1.38 19.10 -9.55
C PHE A 172 1.35 20.38 -10.37
N VAL A 173 2.50 20.76 -10.94
CA VAL A 173 2.58 21.76 -12.00
C VAL A 173 2.08 21.07 -13.26
N ILE A 174 0.88 21.43 -13.71
CA ILE A 174 0.43 21.10 -15.06
C ILE A 174 1.24 22.02 -15.98
N GLU A 175 2.30 21.48 -16.60
CA GLU A 175 2.88 22.13 -17.77
C GLU A 175 1.79 22.08 -18.86
N GLU A 176 1.04 23.18 -19.02
CA GLU A 176 0.24 23.39 -20.22
C GLU A 176 1.23 23.46 -21.39
N GLU A 177 1.23 22.45 -22.25
CA GLU A 177 1.85 22.54 -23.55
C GLU A 177 1.19 23.72 -24.30
N VAL A 178 1.88 24.84 -24.29
CA VAL A 178 1.54 25.97 -25.16
C VAL A 178 1.88 25.52 -26.57
N GLU A 179 0.89 24.94 -27.27
CA GLU A 179 0.96 24.82 -28.73
C GLU A 179 1.08 26.24 -29.30
N ASN A 180 2.31 26.68 -29.54
CA ASN A 180 2.58 27.81 -30.40
C ASN A 180 2.16 27.41 -31.82
N LYS A 181 0.94 27.82 -32.18
CA LYS A 181 0.58 27.99 -33.59
C LYS A 181 1.34 29.24 -34.07
N GLU A 182 2.48 29.00 -34.68
CA GLU A 182 3.07 30.00 -35.60
C GLU A 182 2.32 29.91 -36.91
N GLU A 183 1.67 31.03 -37.26
CA GLU A 183 1.15 31.35 -38.61
C GLU A 183 2.28 31.58 -39.62
#